data_c016ae4a88b7bddf6d09d52e22344a0b
#
_entry.id   c016ae4a88b7bddf6d09d52e22344a0b
#
_cell.length_a   1.000
_cell.length_b   1.000
_cell.length_c   1.000
_cell.angle_alpha   90.00
_cell.angle_beta   90.00
_cell.angle_gamma   90.00
#
_symmetry.space_group_name_H-M   'P 1'
#
loop_
_entity.id
_entity.type
_entity.pdbx_description
1 polymer ?
#
loop_
_entity_poly.entity_id
_entity_poly.type
_entity_poly.pdbx_seq_one_letter_code
_entity_poly.pdbx_strand_id
1 'polypeptide(L)'
;MKPSVPTGPRRAPWRSRDVWAISLSAFFADLGYQAVLAGFPLFLVLTLHRPVWEYGLASSLSYGGGALFSYAGGRIGDRLGHRSLALAGNAVIPLLSLCALVANPVWAIGLLTGGWWARNLRSPSRRVMLVEAVPADEDRSAAFGFLHALDVGGGALAGVYVLAALAVHLAFRWIFLATVVPLVLSTVSLSRAHVGGRRVADAPDASSGSPGEAPPPGARALLAAAALYGFTYYSVGFPVLTVAQGSGRLLAGIGAFLVLQATSALTGYLLGGRLGSGPAGQFARLGLLGYLGAAVGAGVVAFGYGEHLGLAVLLIGVAVIGFALGIIETLEPAAMSVLRSGSRTGRGMGALSAARSVGTFVGNLAMGLLYGVSVSLAYGYAAGVAGLAGIIVLVAVPSLRRWHRDR
;
A
#
# COMPACT_ATOMS: atom_id res chain seq x y z
N MET A 1 -4.10 -0.08 -45.49
CA MET A 1 -5.44 -0.35 -44.97
C MET A 1 -5.34 -0.52 -43.45
N LYS A 2 -5.86 0.40 -42.67
CA LYS A 2 -6.00 0.24 -41.20
C LYS A 2 -7.17 -0.71 -40.96
N PRO A 3 -7.02 -1.77 -40.14
CA PRO A 3 -8.17 -2.62 -39.83
C PRO A 3 -9.23 -1.77 -39.10
N SER A 4 -10.44 -1.81 -39.59
CA SER A 4 -11.62 -1.17 -38.98
C SER A 4 -11.86 -1.80 -37.60
N VAL A 5 -11.73 -0.99 -36.55
CA VAL A 5 -12.10 -1.36 -35.18
C VAL A 5 -13.61 -1.65 -35.15
N PRO A 6 -14.07 -2.79 -34.63
CA PRO A 6 -15.50 -3.07 -34.52
C PRO A 6 -16.15 -2.08 -33.56
N THR A 7 -17.05 -1.22 -34.08
CA THR A 7 -17.87 -0.30 -33.29
C THR A 7 -19.10 -1.01 -32.71
N GLY A 8 -18.89 -2.05 -31.93
CA GLY A 8 -19.94 -2.63 -31.08
C GLY A 8 -20.15 -1.81 -29.81
N PRO A 9 -21.35 -1.79 -29.20
CA PRO A 9 -21.59 -1.06 -27.96
C PRO A 9 -20.58 -1.55 -26.89
N ARG A 10 -19.76 -0.63 -26.35
CA ARG A 10 -18.76 -0.88 -25.32
C ARG A 10 -19.45 -1.53 -24.11
N ARG A 11 -19.17 -2.79 -23.87
CA ARG A 11 -19.67 -3.49 -22.68
C ARG A 11 -18.83 -3.03 -21.50
N ALA A 12 -19.44 -2.34 -20.57
CA ALA A 12 -18.77 -1.90 -19.34
C ALA A 12 -18.09 -3.09 -18.64
N PRO A 13 -16.83 -2.97 -18.16
CA PRO A 13 -16.05 -4.07 -17.58
C PRO A 13 -16.76 -4.81 -16.45
N TRP A 14 -17.61 -4.11 -15.68
CA TRP A 14 -18.43 -4.68 -14.61
C TRP A 14 -19.58 -5.59 -15.09
N ARG A 15 -19.76 -5.80 -16.38
CA ARG A 15 -20.66 -6.84 -16.91
C ARG A 15 -19.98 -8.22 -17.01
N SER A 16 -18.66 -8.29 -16.89
CA SER A 16 -17.92 -9.55 -16.89
C SER A 16 -18.03 -10.24 -15.54
N ARG A 17 -18.43 -11.51 -15.54
CA ARG A 17 -18.46 -12.36 -14.33
C ARG A 17 -17.08 -12.54 -13.72
N ASP A 18 -16.05 -12.64 -14.54
CA ASP A 18 -14.66 -12.81 -14.09
C ASP A 18 -14.14 -11.54 -13.41
N VAL A 19 -14.46 -10.35 -13.96
CA VAL A 19 -14.11 -9.07 -13.32
C VAL A 19 -14.77 -8.95 -11.95
N TRP A 20 -16.04 -9.32 -11.83
CA TRP A 20 -16.74 -9.35 -10.54
C TRP A 20 -16.12 -10.35 -9.56
N ALA A 21 -15.83 -11.58 -10.00
CA ALA A 21 -15.24 -12.61 -9.15
C ALA A 21 -13.87 -12.16 -8.60
N ILE A 22 -13.03 -11.56 -9.44
CA ILE A 22 -11.72 -11.06 -9.06
C ILE A 22 -11.85 -9.84 -8.11
N SER A 23 -12.75 -8.91 -8.42
CA SER A 23 -12.92 -7.67 -7.65
C SER A 23 -13.62 -7.91 -6.30
N LEU A 24 -14.60 -8.81 -6.24
CA LEU A 24 -15.19 -9.25 -4.96
C LEU A 24 -14.19 -10.02 -4.09
N SER A 25 -13.33 -10.83 -4.72
CA SER A 25 -12.22 -11.46 -4.00
C SER A 25 -11.31 -10.42 -3.38
N ALA A 26 -11.07 -9.30 -4.06
CA ALA A 26 -10.30 -8.20 -3.53
C ALA A 26 -10.98 -7.56 -2.33
N PHE A 27 -12.25 -7.20 -2.45
CA PHE A 27 -13.07 -6.62 -1.37
C PHE A 27 -13.05 -7.48 -0.10
N PHE A 28 -13.35 -8.78 -0.24
CA PHE A 28 -13.38 -9.69 0.90
C PHE A 28 -11.99 -9.91 1.52
N ALA A 29 -10.93 -9.93 0.68
CA ALA A 29 -9.58 -10.03 1.20
C ALA A 29 -9.21 -8.80 2.02
N ASP A 30 -9.47 -7.60 1.49
CA ASP A 30 -9.17 -6.34 2.19
C ASP A 30 -10.00 -6.19 3.46
N LEU A 31 -11.29 -6.55 3.43
CA LEU A 31 -12.12 -6.62 4.64
C LEU A 31 -11.47 -7.51 5.72
N GLY A 32 -10.93 -8.67 5.35
CA GLY A 32 -10.33 -9.59 6.29
C GLY A 32 -8.99 -9.11 6.84
N TYR A 33 -7.97 -8.95 5.96
CA TYR A 33 -6.63 -8.67 6.48
C TYR A 33 -6.43 -7.24 6.97
N GLN A 34 -7.15 -6.24 6.45
CA GLN A 34 -7.05 -4.87 6.96
C GLN A 34 -7.60 -4.75 8.39
N ALA A 35 -8.63 -5.53 8.73
CA ALA A 35 -9.13 -5.60 10.10
C ALA A 35 -8.06 -6.12 11.07
N VAL A 36 -7.32 -7.16 10.68
CA VAL A 36 -6.22 -7.68 11.49
C VAL A 36 -5.09 -6.67 11.58
N LEU A 37 -4.69 -6.05 10.46
CA LEU A 37 -3.60 -5.05 10.45
C LEU A 37 -3.93 -3.82 11.30
N ALA A 38 -5.19 -3.35 11.29
CA ALA A 38 -5.62 -2.22 12.11
C ALA A 38 -5.60 -2.56 13.61
N GLY A 39 -6.02 -3.78 13.98
CA GLY A 39 -6.09 -4.21 15.37
C GLY A 39 -4.79 -4.75 15.94
N PHE A 40 -3.88 -5.28 15.11
CA PHE A 40 -2.67 -5.99 15.56
C PHE A 40 -1.72 -5.16 16.43
N PRO A 41 -1.43 -3.87 16.15
CA PRO A 41 -0.59 -3.07 17.03
C PRO A 41 -1.20 -2.91 18.43
N LEU A 42 -2.52 -2.75 18.53
CA LEU A 42 -3.23 -2.67 19.81
C LEU A 42 -3.17 -4.01 20.55
N PHE A 43 -3.36 -5.11 19.83
CA PHE A 43 -3.25 -6.46 20.39
C PHE A 43 -1.83 -6.74 20.90
N LEU A 44 -0.79 -6.53 20.05
CA LEU A 44 0.58 -6.85 20.42
C LEU A 44 1.10 -5.98 21.56
N VAL A 45 0.88 -4.66 21.48
CA VAL A 45 1.48 -3.71 22.41
C VAL A 45 0.64 -3.52 23.67
N LEU A 46 -0.68 -3.35 23.51
CA LEU A 46 -1.55 -3.02 24.65
C LEU A 46 -2.17 -4.22 25.32
N THR A 47 -2.37 -5.33 24.61
CA THR A 47 -2.97 -6.54 25.20
C THR A 47 -1.91 -7.56 25.62
N LEU A 48 -0.90 -7.83 24.78
CA LEU A 48 0.22 -8.71 25.11
C LEU A 48 1.35 -7.99 25.86
N HIS A 49 1.23 -6.66 26.07
CA HIS A 49 2.23 -5.82 26.75
C HIS A 49 3.64 -5.95 26.16
N ARG A 50 3.73 -6.07 24.83
CA ARG A 50 5.01 -6.20 24.14
C ARG A 50 5.60 -4.83 23.78
N PRO A 51 6.94 -4.71 23.76
CA PRO A 51 7.59 -3.47 23.38
C PRO A 51 7.31 -3.14 21.90
N VAL A 52 7.18 -1.84 21.59
CA VAL A 52 6.77 -1.37 20.26
C VAL A 52 7.73 -1.76 19.15
N TRP A 53 9.01 -2.00 19.45
CA TRP A 53 9.97 -2.46 18.45
C TRP A 53 9.59 -3.83 17.86
N GLU A 54 8.88 -4.70 18.60
CA GLU A 54 8.37 -5.97 18.07
C GLU A 54 7.29 -5.73 17.01
N TYR A 55 6.46 -4.69 17.19
CA TYR A 55 5.54 -4.25 16.16
C TYR A 55 6.28 -3.66 14.94
N GLY A 56 7.33 -2.88 15.19
CA GLY A 56 8.23 -2.40 14.13
C GLY A 56 8.84 -3.55 13.31
N LEU A 57 9.30 -4.60 13.98
CA LEU A 57 9.83 -5.82 13.35
C LEU A 57 8.74 -6.53 12.54
N ALA A 58 7.55 -6.74 13.10
CA ALA A 58 6.42 -7.36 12.40
C ALA A 58 6.07 -6.59 11.12
N SER A 59 6.03 -5.26 11.19
CA SER A 59 5.78 -4.39 10.04
C SER A 59 6.91 -4.44 9.01
N SER A 60 8.16 -4.43 9.45
CA SER A 60 9.34 -4.56 8.58
C SER A 60 9.31 -5.87 7.79
N LEU A 61 9.07 -6.98 8.46
CA LEU A 61 8.97 -8.30 7.84
C LEU A 61 7.77 -8.37 6.89
N SER A 62 6.63 -7.83 7.30
CA SER A 62 5.40 -7.87 6.49
C SER A 62 5.54 -6.99 5.23
N TYR A 63 5.80 -5.71 5.37
CA TYR A 63 5.81 -4.76 4.25
C TYR A 63 7.10 -4.81 3.44
N GLY A 64 8.26 -4.73 4.09
CA GLY A 64 9.55 -4.77 3.41
C GLY A 64 9.87 -6.15 2.85
N GLY A 65 9.73 -7.21 3.67
CA GLY A 65 9.94 -8.60 3.25
C GLY A 65 8.92 -9.06 2.21
N GLY A 66 7.69 -8.54 2.27
CA GLY A 66 6.61 -8.88 1.34
C GLY A 66 6.93 -8.58 -0.14
N ALA A 67 7.84 -7.65 -0.42
CA ALA A 67 8.28 -7.36 -1.79
C ALA A 67 8.97 -8.54 -2.46
N LEU A 68 9.77 -9.31 -1.72
CA LEU A 68 10.41 -10.52 -2.23
C LEU A 68 9.38 -11.57 -2.64
N PHE A 69 8.33 -11.73 -1.83
CA PHE A 69 7.22 -12.64 -2.14
C PHE A 69 6.40 -12.16 -3.34
N SER A 70 6.21 -10.87 -3.52
CA SER A 70 5.55 -10.33 -4.70
C SER A 70 6.34 -10.60 -5.99
N TYR A 71 7.66 -10.42 -5.93
CA TYR A 71 8.54 -10.73 -7.06
C TYR A 71 8.55 -12.24 -7.38
N ALA A 72 8.70 -13.08 -6.35
CA ALA A 72 8.62 -14.52 -6.50
C ALA A 72 7.26 -14.96 -7.06
N GLY A 73 6.18 -14.35 -6.59
CA GLY A 73 4.81 -14.64 -7.05
C GLY A 73 4.59 -14.39 -8.53
N GLY A 74 5.18 -13.32 -9.09
CA GLY A 74 5.16 -13.09 -10.53
C GLY A 74 5.80 -14.26 -11.30
N ARG A 75 7.06 -14.61 -10.96
CA ARG A 75 7.81 -15.69 -11.62
C ARG A 75 7.19 -17.09 -11.47
N ILE A 76 6.69 -17.38 -10.28
CA ILE A 76 6.03 -18.67 -10.01
C ILE A 76 4.71 -18.74 -10.77
N GLY A 77 3.95 -17.64 -10.83
CA GLY A 77 2.71 -17.54 -11.59
C GLY A 77 2.90 -17.80 -13.08
N ASP A 78 3.97 -17.26 -13.67
CA ASP A 78 4.34 -17.49 -15.07
C ASP A 78 4.60 -18.99 -15.36
N ARG A 79 5.15 -19.72 -14.39
CA ARG A 79 5.50 -21.16 -14.54
C ARG A 79 4.35 -22.10 -14.22
N LEU A 80 3.64 -21.86 -13.12
CA LEU A 80 2.61 -22.76 -12.58
C LEU A 80 1.19 -22.39 -13.03
N GLY A 81 1.02 -21.19 -13.61
CA GLY A 81 -0.28 -20.61 -13.94
C GLY A 81 -0.78 -19.68 -12.85
N HIS A 82 -1.20 -18.47 -13.26
CA HIS A 82 -1.59 -17.39 -12.37
C HIS A 82 -2.82 -17.74 -11.51
N ARG A 83 -3.79 -18.48 -12.07
CA ARG A 83 -4.99 -18.88 -11.34
C ARG A 83 -4.65 -19.79 -10.15
N SER A 84 -3.83 -20.82 -10.38
CA SER A 84 -3.44 -21.77 -9.33
C SER A 84 -2.67 -21.09 -8.21
N LEU A 85 -1.70 -20.24 -8.55
CA LEU A 85 -0.93 -19.48 -7.56
C LEU A 85 -1.78 -18.48 -6.79
N ALA A 86 -2.70 -17.79 -7.48
CA ALA A 86 -3.60 -16.84 -6.85
C ALA A 86 -4.54 -17.52 -5.84
N LEU A 87 -5.08 -18.69 -6.18
CA LEU A 87 -5.92 -19.48 -5.27
C LEU A 87 -5.13 -20.02 -4.08
N ALA A 88 -3.95 -20.61 -4.32
CA ALA A 88 -3.09 -21.13 -3.26
C ALA A 88 -2.67 -20.01 -2.29
N GLY A 89 -2.19 -18.88 -2.81
CA GLY A 89 -1.84 -17.74 -1.98
C GLY A 89 -3.03 -17.21 -1.17
N ASN A 90 -4.21 -17.11 -1.80
CA ASN A 90 -5.43 -16.66 -1.11
C ASN A 90 -5.86 -17.60 0.02
N ALA A 91 -5.73 -18.92 -0.17
CA ALA A 91 -6.06 -19.92 0.83
C ALA A 91 -5.15 -19.87 2.08
N VAL A 92 -3.94 -19.32 1.95
CA VAL A 92 -2.96 -19.18 3.06
C VAL A 92 -3.15 -17.87 3.83
N ILE A 93 -3.74 -16.82 3.23
CA ILE A 93 -3.95 -15.52 3.89
C ILE A 93 -4.64 -15.65 5.27
N PRO A 94 -5.65 -16.52 5.48
CA PRO A 94 -6.31 -16.66 6.80
C PRO A 94 -5.37 -16.97 7.97
N LEU A 95 -4.14 -17.41 7.75
CA LEU A 95 -3.15 -17.61 8.82
C LEU A 95 -2.97 -16.35 9.67
N LEU A 96 -3.03 -15.15 9.07
CA LEU A 96 -2.91 -13.91 9.82
C LEU A 96 -4.05 -13.70 10.84
N SER A 97 -5.24 -14.24 10.58
CA SER A 97 -6.39 -14.15 11.48
C SER A 97 -6.21 -14.96 12.77
N LEU A 98 -5.28 -15.93 12.76
CA LEU A 98 -4.99 -16.80 13.88
C LEU A 98 -3.99 -16.19 14.87
N CYS A 99 -3.37 -15.03 14.52
CA CYS A 99 -2.31 -14.43 15.32
C CYS A 99 -2.74 -14.06 16.75
N ALA A 100 -4.02 -13.76 17.00
CA ALA A 100 -4.50 -13.44 18.35
C ALA A 100 -4.98 -14.68 19.15
N LEU A 101 -4.88 -15.88 18.58
CA LEU A 101 -5.12 -17.13 19.32
C LEU A 101 -3.88 -17.59 20.10
N VAL A 102 -2.73 -17.00 19.81
CA VAL A 102 -1.44 -17.36 20.44
C VAL A 102 -0.95 -16.24 21.34
N ALA A 103 -0.55 -16.59 22.57
CA ALA A 103 0.02 -15.64 23.52
C ALA A 103 1.50 -15.36 23.26
N ASN A 104 2.19 -16.26 22.56
CA ASN A 104 3.60 -16.09 22.22
C ASN A 104 3.76 -15.07 21.08
N PRO A 105 4.49 -13.95 21.28
CA PRO A 105 4.61 -12.89 20.30
C PRO A 105 5.31 -13.33 19.02
N VAL A 106 6.26 -14.27 19.11
CA VAL A 106 6.99 -14.79 17.93
C VAL A 106 6.02 -15.50 16.98
N TRP A 107 5.14 -16.35 17.52
CA TRP A 107 4.11 -17.02 16.72
C TRP A 107 3.04 -16.05 16.20
N ALA A 108 2.64 -15.06 17.03
CA ALA A 108 1.69 -14.03 16.59
C ALA A 108 2.24 -13.23 15.42
N ILE A 109 3.48 -12.78 15.49
CA ILE A 109 4.19 -12.08 14.42
C ILE A 109 4.38 -13.00 13.21
N GLY A 110 4.77 -14.25 13.42
CA GLY A 110 4.97 -15.23 12.35
C GLY A 110 3.70 -15.51 11.56
N LEU A 111 2.56 -15.68 12.23
CA LEU A 111 1.25 -15.90 11.60
C LEU A 111 0.79 -14.66 10.81
N LEU A 112 0.92 -13.46 11.39
CA LEU A 112 0.62 -12.21 10.70
C LEU A 112 1.46 -12.08 9.43
N THR A 113 2.78 -12.20 9.59
CA THR A 113 3.74 -12.02 8.50
C THR A 113 3.57 -13.08 7.41
N GLY A 114 3.39 -14.35 7.79
CA GLY A 114 3.15 -15.45 6.85
C GLY A 114 1.91 -15.25 5.99
N GLY A 115 0.79 -14.86 6.60
CA GLY A 115 -0.43 -14.53 5.87
C GLY A 115 -0.25 -13.31 4.96
N TRP A 116 0.51 -12.29 5.41
CA TRP A 116 0.83 -11.12 4.60
C TRP A 116 1.75 -11.44 3.41
N TRP A 117 2.73 -12.32 3.59
CA TRP A 117 3.57 -12.80 2.49
C TRP A 117 2.78 -13.60 1.46
N ALA A 118 1.83 -14.43 1.91
CA ALA A 118 0.92 -15.13 1.00
C ALA A 118 0.07 -14.15 0.17
N ARG A 119 -0.43 -13.08 0.80
CA ARG A 119 -1.12 -11.98 0.11
C ARG A 119 -0.23 -11.32 -0.95
N ASN A 120 1.04 -11.06 -0.64
CA ASN A 120 1.98 -10.47 -1.59
C ASN A 120 2.32 -11.44 -2.73
N LEU A 121 2.51 -12.72 -2.43
CA LEU A 121 2.77 -13.78 -3.41
C LEU A 121 1.65 -13.87 -4.47
N ARG A 122 0.39 -13.78 -4.05
CA ARG A 122 -0.77 -13.90 -4.96
C ARG A 122 -1.06 -12.62 -5.75
N SER A 123 -0.64 -11.45 -5.26
CA SER A 123 -1.06 -10.15 -5.81
C SER A 123 -0.72 -9.93 -7.28
N PRO A 124 0.47 -10.28 -7.81
CA PRO A 124 0.78 -10.17 -9.23
C PRO A 124 -0.15 -11.04 -10.08
N SER A 125 -0.35 -12.28 -9.65
CA SER A 125 -1.20 -13.25 -10.38
C SER A 125 -2.65 -12.80 -10.47
N ARG A 126 -3.23 -12.20 -9.40
CA ARG A 126 -4.58 -11.63 -9.44
C ARG A 126 -4.69 -10.49 -10.45
N ARG A 127 -3.64 -9.64 -10.58
CA ARG A 127 -3.62 -8.56 -11.57
C ARG A 127 -3.56 -9.09 -12.99
N VAL A 128 -2.78 -10.14 -13.25
CA VAL A 128 -2.74 -10.80 -14.56
C VAL A 128 -4.09 -11.39 -14.92
N MET A 129 -4.75 -12.08 -13.97
CA MET A 129 -6.11 -12.60 -14.18
C MET A 129 -7.10 -11.50 -14.55
N LEU A 130 -7.01 -10.31 -13.94
CA LEU A 130 -7.87 -9.18 -14.30
C LEU A 130 -7.59 -8.68 -15.72
N VAL A 131 -6.33 -8.59 -16.14
CA VAL A 131 -5.95 -8.22 -17.52
C VAL A 131 -6.49 -9.22 -18.53
N GLU A 132 -6.42 -10.52 -18.24
CA GLU A 132 -6.99 -11.57 -19.11
C GLU A 132 -8.52 -11.53 -19.16
N ALA A 133 -9.19 -11.14 -18.06
CA ALA A 133 -10.64 -10.98 -18.01
C ALA A 133 -11.15 -9.80 -18.88
N VAL A 134 -10.26 -8.87 -19.25
CA VAL A 134 -10.57 -7.67 -20.04
C VAL A 134 -9.61 -7.59 -21.23
N PRO A 135 -9.94 -8.24 -22.36
CA PRO A 135 -9.07 -8.30 -23.54
C PRO A 135 -8.77 -6.94 -24.17
N ALA A 136 -9.73 -6.00 -24.14
CA ALA A 136 -9.58 -4.68 -24.74
C ALA A 136 -8.74 -3.77 -23.83
N ASP A 137 -7.64 -3.23 -24.35
CA ASP A 137 -6.72 -2.34 -23.61
C ASP A 137 -7.43 -1.09 -23.06
N GLU A 138 -8.40 -0.57 -23.80
CA GLU A 138 -9.18 0.62 -23.45
C GLU A 138 -10.03 0.43 -22.18
N ASP A 139 -10.51 -0.78 -21.93
CA ASP A 139 -11.39 -1.09 -20.80
C ASP A 139 -10.63 -1.52 -19.54
N ARG A 140 -9.33 -1.82 -19.65
CA ARG A 140 -8.49 -2.25 -18.52
C ARG A 140 -8.40 -1.19 -17.42
N SER A 141 -8.29 0.08 -17.78
CA SER A 141 -8.25 1.18 -16.81
C SER A 141 -9.50 1.22 -15.94
N ALA A 142 -10.68 1.05 -16.55
CA ALA A 142 -11.95 1.01 -15.83
C ALA A 142 -12.07 -0.24 -14.94
N ALA A 143 -11.57 -1.41 -15.39
CA ALA A 143 -11.56 -2.63 -14.60
C ALA A 143 -10.63 -2.54 -13.38
N PHE A 144 -9.44 -1.95 -13.55
CA PHE A 144 -8.54 -1.69 -12.42
C PHE A 144 -9.13 -0.65 -11.45
N GLY A 145 -9.80 0.38 -11.96
CA GLY A 145 -10.53 1.35 -11.13
C GLY A 145 -11.64 0.69 -10.31
N PHE A 146 -12.40 -0.21 -10.90
CA PHE A 146 -13.44 -0.98 -10.21
C PHE A 146 -12.85 -1.91 -9.14
N LEU A 147 -11.78 -2.64 -9.47
CA LEU A 147 -11.05 -3.46 -8.50
C LEU A 147 -10.58 -2.62 -7.32
N HIS A 148 -9.95 -1.46 -7.59
CA HIS A 148 -9.42 -0.58 -6.56
C HIS A 148 -10.52 0.00 -5.66
N ALA A 149 -11.65 0.37 -6.25
CA ALA A 149 -12.79 0.86 -5.46
C ALA A 149 -13.30 -0.20 -4.48
N LEU A 150 -13.34 -1.47 -4.88
CA LEU A 150 -13.72 -2.57 -4.01
C LEU A 150 -12.63 -2.91 -2.96
N ASP A 151 -11.34 -2.87 -3.33
CA ASP A 151 -10.22 -3.00 -2.36
C ASP A 151 -10.37 -1.94 -1.25
N VAL A 152 -10.50 -0.65 -1.61
CA VAL A 152 -10.65 0.46 -0.65
C VAL A 152 -11.93 0.32 0.17
N GLY A 153 -13.04 -0.06 -0.47
CA GLY A 153 -14.31 -0.30 0.21
C GLY A 153 -14.21 -1.43 1.26
N GLY A 154 -13.51 -2.51 0.94
CA GLY A 154 -13.20 -3.59 1.87
C GLY A 154 -12.38 -3.12 3.07
N GLY A 155 -11.32 -2.34 2.81
CA GLY A 155 -10.47 -1.76 3.85
C GLY A 155 -11.21 -0.77 4.77
N ALA A 156 -12.08 0.08 4.22
CA ALA A 156 -12.91 0.98 5.01
C ALA A 156 -13.88 0.22 5.91
N LEU A 157 -14.56 -0.78 5.35
CA LEU A 157 -15.47 -1.64 6.13
C LEU A 157 -14.73 -2.44 7.20
N ALA A 158 -13.48 -2.84 6.97
CA ALA A 158 -12.63 -3.48 7.97
C ALA A 158 -12.42 -2.58 9.20
N GLY A 159 -12.13 -1.29 8.99
CA GLY A 159 -12.00 -0.33 10.07
C GLY A 159 -13.30 -0.16 10.86
N VAL A 160 -14.44 -0.03 10.15
CA VAL A 160 -15.77 0.05 10.79
C VAL A 160 -16.08 -1.21 11.57
N TYR A 161 -15.79 -2.38 11.02
CA TYR A 161 -15.96 -3.67 11.70
C TYR A 161 -15.16 -3.73 13.01
N VAL A 162 -13.86 -3.40 12.98
CA VAL A 162 -13.03 -3.44 14.20
C VAL A 162 -13.51 -2.42 15.22
N LEU A 163 -13.91 -1.20 14.76
CA LEU A 163 -14.46 -0.17 15.64
C LEU A 163 -15.72 -0.67 16.36
N ALA A 164 -16.68 -1.25 15.61
CA ALA A 164 -17.91 -1.78 16.16
C ALA A 164 -17.65 -2.94 17.13
N ALA A 165 -16.75 -3.87 16.77
CA ALA A 165 -16.40 -5.01 17.61
C ALA A 165 -15.75 -4.58 18.94
N LEU A 166 -14.86 -3.59 18.91
CA LEU A 166 -14.24 -3.03 20.12
C LEU A 166 -15.26 -2.22 20.95
N ALA A 167 -16.22 -1.54 20.32
CA ALA A 167 -17.27 -0.80 21.04
C ALA A 167 -18.16 -1.72 21.87
N VAL A 168 -18.35 -2.97 21.44
CA VAL A 168 -19.06 -4.00 22.23
C VAL A 168 -18.11 -4.86 23.08
N HIS A 169 -16.88 -4.39 23.29
CA HIS A 169 -15.84 -5.04 24.11
C HIS A 169 -15.46 -6.46 23.67
N LEU A 170 -15.56 -6.77 22.37
CA LEU A 170 -15.16 -8.06 21.85
C LEU A 170 -13.64 -8.22 21.92
N ALA A 171 -13.16 -9.35 22.44
CA ALA A 171 -11.73 -9.62 22.55
C ALA A 171 -11.08 -9.80 21.17
N PHE A 172 -9.82 -9.35 20.99
CA PHE A 172 -9.07 -9.41 19.72
C PHE A 172 -9.07 -10.82 19.09
N ARG A 173 -9.01 -11.88 19.90
CA ARG A 173 -9.08 -13.25 19.39
C ARG A 173 -10.33 -13.52 18.54
N TRP A 174 -11.49 -13.00 18.96
CA TRP A 174 -12.74 -13.16 18.23
C TRP A 174 -12.86 -12.21 17.07
N ILE A 175 -12.36 -10.96 17.24
CA ILE A 175 -12.31 -9.98 16.16
C ILE A 175 -11.48 -10.53 14.99
N PHE A 176 -10.28 -11.08 15.26
CA PHE A 176 -9.41 -11.59 14.21
C PHE A 176 -9.92 -12.93 13.66
N LEU A 177 -10.39 -13.84 14.51
CA LEU A 177 -10.92 -15.11 14.05
C LEU A 177 -12.11 -14.95 13.10
N ALA A 178 -13.00 -14.00 13.35
CA ALA A 178 -14.13 -13.72 12.47
C ALA A 178 -13.69 -13.25 11.06
N THR A 179 -12.50 -12.70 10.91
CA THR A 179 -11.98 -12.31 9.60
C THR A 179 -11.62 -13.49 8.70
N VAL A 180 -11.55 -14.71 9.24
CA VAL A 180 -11.41 -15.94 8.43
C VAL A 180 -12.59 -16.06 7.45
N VAL A 181 -13.79 -15.64 7.85
CA VAL A 181 -14.99 -15.73 6.99
C VAL A 181 -14.81 -14.90 5.70
N PRO A 182 -14.56 -13.60 5.73
CA PRO A 182 -14.33 -12.86 4.50
C PRO A 182 -13.10 -13.35 3.72
N LEU A 183 -12.04 -13.82 4.38
CA LEU A 183 -10.86 -14.35 3.68
C LEU A 183 -11.16 -15.65 2.93
N VAL A 184 -12.00 -16.53 3.51
CA VAL A 184 -12.51 -17.71 2.79
C VAL A 184 -13.43 -17.30 1.65
N LEU A 185 -14.34 -16.34 1.87
CA LEU A 185 -15.21 -15.80 0.80
C LEU A 185 -14.40 -15.18 -0.34
N SER A 186 -13.25 -14.55 -0.03
CA SER A 186 -12.30 -14.08 -1.03
C SER A 186 -11.80 -15.23 -1.92
N THR A 187 -11.41 -16.34 -1.31
CA THR A 187 -10.93 -17.53 -2.05
C THR A 187 -12.04 -18.15 -2.88
N VAL A 188 -13.24 -18.29 -2.32
CA VAL A 188 -14.42 -18.80 -3.03
C VAL A 188 -14.81 -17.88 -4.19
N SER A 189 -14.75 -16.55 -3.99
CA SER A 189 -15.02 -15.61 -5.08
C SER A 189 -14.00 -15.75 -6.21
N LEU A 190 -12.71 -15.80 -5.87
CA LEU A 190 -11.63 -15.93 -6.84
C LEU A 190 -11.71 -17.26 -7.62
N SER A 191 -12.14 -18.34 -6.98
CA SER A 191 -12.27 -19.66 -7.63
C SER A 191 -13.31 -19.68 -8.76
N ARG A 192 -14.28 -18.74 -8.72
CA ARG A 192 -15.31 -18.58 -9.75
C ARG A 192 -14.81 -17.85 -11.02
N ALA A 193 -13.61 -17.25 -10.97
CA ALA A 193 -12.97 -16.69 -12.18
C ALA A 193 -12.42 -17.82 -13.05
N HIS A 194 -12.69 -17.76 -14.35
CA HIS A 194 -12.28 -18.79 -15.33
C HIS A 194 -11.04 -18.41 -16.14
N VAL A 195 -10.44 -17.26 -15.84
CA VAL A 195 -9.23 -16.72 -16.46
C VAL A 195 -7.96 -17.09 -15.68
N GLY A 196 -6.78 -16.87 -16.25
CA GLY A 196 -5.49 -17.10 -15.59
C GLY A 196 -4.94 -18.52 -15.76
N GLY A 197 -5.55 -19.32 -16.63
CA GLY A 197 -5.12 -20.69 -16.92
C GLY A 197 -4.08 -20.82 -18.04
N ARG A 198 -3.89 -19.79 -18.85
CA ARG A 198 -2.86 -19.80 -19.91
C ARG A 198 -1.48 -19.62 -19.28
N ARG A 199 -0.59 -20.58 -19.54
CA ARG A 199 0.85 -20.36 -19.38
C ARG A 199 1.24 -19.35 -20.44
N VAL A 200 1.80 -18.21 -20.06
CA VAL A 200 2.44 -17.30 -21.00
C VAL A 200 3.77 -17.96 -21.40
N ALA A 201 3.70 -18.88 -22.36
CA ALA A 201 4.87 -19.27 -23.09
C ALA A 201 5.27 -18.03 -23.90
N ASP A 202 6.49 -17.53 -23.69
CA ASP A 202 7.15 -16.51 -24.49
C ASP A 202 6.52 -15.08 -24.49
N ALA A 203 6.34 -14.48 -23.33
CA ALA A 203 6.46 -13.03 -23.28
C ALA A 203 7.95 -12.68 -23.52
N PRO A 204 8.28 -11.84 -24.53
CA PRO A 204 9.67 -11.43 -24.74
C PRO A 204 10.21 -10.86 -23.43
N ASP A 205 11.38 -11.34 -23.03
CA ASP A 205 12.07 -10.88 -21.83
C ASP A 205 12.10 -9.34 -21.83
N ALA A 206 11.36 -8.72 -20.91
CA ALA A 206 11.37 -7.27 -20.71
C ALA A 206 12.77 -6.75 -20.27
N SER A 207 13.75 -7.68 -20.22
CA SER A 207 15.15 -7.44 -19.89
C SER A 207 16.01 -6.93 -21.08
N SER A 208 15.52 -6.98 -22.33
CA SER A 208 16.30 -6.65 -23.53
C SER A 208 16.20 -5.15 -23.94
N GLY A 209 16.33 -4.24 -23.01
CA GLY A 209 16.58 -2.84 -23.38
C GLY A 209 18.08 -2.58 -23.42
N SER A 210 18.57 -1.94 -24.50
CA SER A 210 19.97 -1.62 -24.70
C SER A 210 20.65 -1.06 -23.45
N PRO A 211 21.82 -1.61 -23.05
CA PRO A 211 22.64 -0.98 -22.01
C PRO A 211 23.19 0.32 -22.60
N GLY A 212 22.99 1.46 -21.95
CA GLY A 212 23.80 2.62 -22.30
C GLY A 212 23.18 3.99 -22.21
N GLU A 213 21.86 4.14 -22.11
CA GLU A 213 21.31 5.51 -21.98
C GLU A 213 21.19 5.91 -20.51
N ALA A 214 21.83 7.03 -20.14
CA ALA A 214 21.78 7.60 -18.80
C ALA A 214 20.33 7.84 -18.37
N PRO A 215 19.97 7.57 -17.10
CA PRO A 215 18.62 7.85 -16.60
C PRO A 215 18.33 9.35 -16.76
N PRO A 216 17.10 9.71 -17.18
CA PRO A 216 16.72 11.10 -17.38
C PRO A 216 16.90 11.92 -16.10
N PRO A 217 17.14 13.24 -16.22
CA PRO A 217 17.21 14.13 -15.07
C PRO A 217 15.96 13.95 -14.19
N GLY A 218 16.14 13.92 -12.89
CA GLY A 218 15.03 13.70 -11.94
C GLY A 218 14.74 12.24 -11.60
N ALA A 219 15.03 11.25 -12.46
CA ALA A 219 14.80 9.85 -12.11
C ALA A 219 15.62 9.39 -10.90
N ARG A 220 16.86 9.82 -10.79
CA ARG A 220 17.71 9.56 -9.61
C ARG A 220 17.19 10.25 -8.36
N ALA A 221 16.75 11.51 -8.48
CA ALA A 221 16.15 12.24 -7.37
C ALA A 221 14.87 11.59 -6.88
N LEU A 222 14.02 11.12 -7.80
CA LEU A 222 12.79 10.41 -7.44
C LEU A 222 13.08 9.07 -6.76
N LEU A 223 14.05 8.28 -7.24
CA LEU A 223 14.45 7.03 -6.61
C LEU A 223 15.06 7.25 -5.22
N ALA A 224 15.90 8.28 -5.06
CA ALA A 224 16.47 8.64 -3.77
C ALA A 224 15.38 9.11 -2.79
N ALA A 225 14.46 9.95 -3.24
CA ALA A 225 13.34 10.40 -2.42
C ALA A 225 12.39 9.25 -2.03
N ALA A 226 12.08 8.35 -2.97
CA ALA A 226 11.26 7.17 -2.69
C ALA A 226 11.94 6.19 -1.72
N ALA A 227 13.27 6.02 -1.80
CA ALA A 227 14.03 5.25 -0.84
C ALA A 227 13.96 5.90 0.55
N LEU A 228 14.26 7.20 0.65
CA LEU A 228 14.16 7.95 1.90
C LEU A 228 12.75 7.95 2.46
N TYR A 229 11.74 8.17 1.63
CA TYR A 229 10.36 8.07 2.07
C TYR A 229 10.01 6.65 2.55
N GLY A 230 10.59 5.63 1.95
CA GLY A 230 10.50 4.27 2.47
C GLY A 230 10.96 4.16 3.93
N PHE A 231 12.00 4.89 4.33
CA PHE A 231 12.45 4.96 5.74
C PHE A 231 11.43 5.65 6.67
N THR A 232 10.50 6.42 6.13
CA THR A 232 9.44 7.08 6.88
C THR A 232 8.05 6.50 6.56
N TYR A 233 7.97 5.59 5.62
CA TYR A 233 6.75 4.86 5.29
C TYR A 233 6.52 3.78 6.36
N TYR A 234 6.15 4.25 7.53
CA TYR A 234 5.77 3.38 8.63
C TYR A 234 4.36 2.85 8.39
N SER A 235 4.12 1.66 8.90
CA SER A 235 2.81 1.03 8.79
C SER A 235 1.74 1.86 9.49
N VAL A 236 0.52 1.74 9.00
CA VAL A 236 -0.66 2.42 9.56
C VAL A 236 -0.88 2.17 11.06
N GLY A 237 -0.31 1.11 11.59
CA GLY A 237 -0.45 0.76 12.99
C GLY A 237 0.30 1.68 13.96
N PHE A 238 1.36 2.40 13.53
CA PHE A 238 1.98 3.40 14.41
C PHE A 238 1.03 4.57 14.71
N PRO A 239 0.35 5.22 13.75
CA PRO A 239 -0.71 6.19 14.04
C PRO A 239 -1.83 5.63 14.91
N VAL A 240 -2.29 4.40 14.65
CA VAL A 240 -3.29 3.71 15.46
C VAL A 240 -2.84 3.60 16.91
N LEU A 241 -1.62 3.10 17.14
CA LEU A 241 -1.05 2.95 18.47
C LEU A 241 -0.87 4.30 19.17
N THR A 242 -0.32 5.30 18.46
CA THR A 242 -0.07 6.64 19.00
C THR A 242 -1.35 7.31 19.49
N VAL A 243 -2.40 7.26 18.66
CA VAL A 243 -3.69 7.86 19.03
C VAL A 243 -4.38 7.09 20.15
N ALA A 244 -4.27 5.75 20.16
CA ALA A 244 -4.82 4.94 21.25
C ALA A 244 -4.14 5.24 22.58
N GLN A 245 -2.80 5.31 22.60
CA GLN A 245 -2.02 5.63 23.81
C GLN A 245 -2.23 7.08 24.26
N GLY A 246 -2.14 8.04 23.34
CA GLY A 246 -2.28 9.46 23.67
C GLY A 246 -3.69 9.86 24.15
N SER A 247 -4.73 9.11 23.76
CA SER A 247 -6.11 9.33 24.19
C SER A 247 -6.57 8.40 25.33
N GLY A 248 -5.82 7.33 25.61
CA GLY A 248 -6.25 6.25 26.52
C GLY A 248 -7.43 5.43 26.01
N ARG A 249 -7.76 5.50 24.69
CA ARG A 249 -8.96 4.87 24.11
C ARG A 249 -8.61 4.05 22.87
N LEU A 250 -8.85 2.75 22.90
CA LEU A 250 -8.64 1.86 21.75
C LEU A 250 -9.46 2.29 20.54
N LEU A 251 -10.69 2.71 20.75
CA LEU A 251 -11.58 3.20 19.68
C LEU A 251 -11.01 4.39 18.93
N ALA A 252 -10.33 5.33 19.62
CA ALA A 252 -9.68 6.46 18.99
C ALA A 252 -8.53 6.01 18.06
N GLY A 253 -7.79 4.98 18.45
CA GLY A 253 -6.76 4.38 17.59
C GLY A 253 -7.33 3.85 16.29
N ILE A 254 -8.43 3.09 16.34
CA ILE A 254 -9.11 2.62 15.12
C ILE A 254 -9.73 3.80 14.35
N GLY A 255 -10.20 4.84 15.03
CA GLY A 255 -10.59 6.11 14.40
C GLY A 255 -9.45 6.72 13.58
N ALA A 256 -8.22 6.70 14.10
CA ALA A 256 -7.03 7.16 13.35
C ALA A 256 -6.77 6.34 12.09
N PHE A 257 -6.96 5.01 12.12
CA PHE A 257 -6.92 4.16 10.92
C PHE A 257 -7.93 4.65 9.86
N LEU A 258 -9.19 4.86 10.26
CA LEU A 258 -10.22 5.31 9.34
C LEU A 258 -9.93 6.71 8.77
N VAL A 259 -9.46 7.65 9.60
CA VAL A 259 -9.07 8.99 9.17
C VAL A 259 -7.95 8.93 8.15
N LEU A 260 -6.89 8.16 8.41
CA LEU A 260 -5.75 8.01 7.50
C LEU A 260 -6.19 7.42 6.16
N GLN A 261 -6.96 6.33 6.19
CA GLN A 261 -7.45 5.67 4.98
C GLN A 261 -8.39 6.57 4.17
N ALA A 262 -9.34 7.23 4.85
CA ALA A 262 -10.31 8.11 4.19
C ALA A 262 -9.62 9.32 3.54
N THR A 263 -8.70 9.99 4.25
CA THR A 263 -7.98 11.15 3.71
C THR A 263 -7.06 10.76 2.56
N SER A 264 -6.38 9.62 2.63
CA SER A 264 -5.54 9.10 1.55
C SER A 264 -6.37 8.76 0.31
N ALA A 265 -7.46 8.01 0.47
CA ALA A 265 -8.33 7.62 -0.63
C ALA A 265 -9.01 8.83 -1.29
N LEU A 266 -9.55 9.76 -0.48
CA LEU A 266 -10.20 10.98 -0.97
C LEU A 266 -9.21 11.85 -1.75
N THR A 267 -8.00 12.01 -1.26
CA THR A 267 -6.95 12.78 -1.93
C THR A 267 -6.57 12.15 -3.26
N GLY A 268 -6.32 10.84 -3.30
CA GLY A 268 -6.02 10.12 -4.55
C GLY A 268 -7.14 10.27 -5.58
N TYR A 269 -8.40 10.16 -5.15
CA TYR A 269 -9.56 10.28 -6.04
C TYR A 269 -9.78 11.72 -6.55
N LEU A 270 -9.80 12.71 -5.65
CA LEU A 270 -10.12 14.10 -6.02
C LEU A 270 -9.00 14.78 -6.80
N LEU A 271 -7.75 14.48 -6.48
CA LEU A 271 -6.59 15.16 -7.04
C LEU A 271 -5.88 14.36 -8.13
N GLY A 272 -6.03 13.03 -8.18
CA GLY A 272 -5.33 12.17 -9.14
C GLY A 272 -5.54 12.59 -10.59
N GLY A 273 -6.77 12.92 -11.00
CA GLY A 273 -7.08 13.39 -12.35
C GLY A 273 -6.72 14.86 -12.62
N ARG A 274 -6.57 15.69 -11.58
CA ARG A 274 -6.31 17.15 -11.68
C ARG A 274 -4.83 17.51 -11.56
N LEU A 275 -3.98 16.58 -11.19
CA LEU A 275 -2.54 16.80 -11.00
C LEU A 275 -1.72 16.69 -12.30
N GLY A 276 -2.38 16.56 -13.44
CA GLY A 276 -1.82 16.37 -14.78
C GLY A 276 -1.13 17.59 -15.41
N SER A 277 -0.20 18.21 -14.73
CA SER A 277 0.71 19.19 -15.30
C SER A 277 2.08 18.54 -15.47
N GLY A 278 2.65 18.50 -16.64
CA GLY A 278 3.96 17.93 -17.00
C GLY A 278 4.96 17.49 -15.90
N PRO A 279 6.07 16.85 -16.22
CA PRO A 279 6.95 16.21 -15.23
C PRO A 279 7.39 17.15 -14.09
N ALA A 280 7.74 18.39 -14.42
CA ALA A 280 8.18 19.37 -13.43
C ALA A 280 7.08 19.80 -12.46
N GLY A 281 5.83 19.90 -12.93
CA GLY A 281 4.68 20.21 -12.09
C GLY A 281 4.32 19.04 -11.17
N GLN A 282 4.40 17.80 -11.65
CA GLN A 282 4.21 16.60 -10.83
C GLN A 282 5.26 16.53 -9.72
N PHE A 283 6.54 16.80 -10.03
CA PHE A 283 7.61 16.82 -9.03
C PHE A 283 7.43 17.92 -7.99
N ALA A 284 7.05 19.13 -8.40
CA ALA A 284 6.79 20.22 -7.44
C ALA A 284 5.67 19.85 -6.46
N ARG A 285 4.57 19.26 -6.94
CA ARG A 285 3.44 18.85 -6.08
C ARG A 285 3.79 17.65 -5.22
N LEU A 286 4.52 16.66 -5.76
CA LEU A 286 5.01 15.52 -5.00
C LEU A 286 5.92 15.98 -3.85
N GLY A 287 6.86 16.91 -4.12
CA GLY A 287 7.74 17.48 -3.11
C GLY A 287 6.97 18.26 -2.04
N LEU A 288 6.12 19.23 -2.45
CA LEU A 288 5.42 20.13 -1.52
C LEU A 288 4.27 19.46 -0.78
N LEU A 289 3.35 18.81 -1.52
CA LEU A 289 2.12 18.27 -0.94
C LEU A 289 2.28 16.84 -0.45
N GLY A 290 3.15 16.06 -1.12
CA GLY A 290 3.46 14.69 -0.72
C GLY A 290 4.48 14.68 0.43
N TYR A 291 5.75 14.77 0.11
CA TYR A 291 6.81 14.54 1.13
C TYR A 291 6.86 15.60 2.23
N LEU A 292 6.80 16.92 1.89
CA LEU A 292 6.75 17.95 2.93
C LEU A 292 5.42 17.93 3.68
N GLY A 293 4.31 17.57 3.02
CA GLY A 293 3.04 17.33 3.71
C GLY A 293 3.14 16.19 4.73
N ALA A 294 3.79 15.07 4.36
CA ALA A 294 4.05 13.97 5.29
C ALA A 294 4.94 14.40 6.48
N ALA A 295 5.96 15.22 6.19
CA ALA A 295 6.82 15.79 7.23
C ALA A 295 6.04 16.66 8.21
N VAL A 296 5.18 17.54 7.70
CA VAL A 296 4.31 18.40 8.54
C VAL A 296 3.36 17.54 9.37
N GLY A 297 2.68 16.56 8.76
CA GLY A 297 1.78 15.67 9.49
C GLY A 297 2.47 14.90 10.61
N ALA A 298 3.65 14.33 10.34
CA ALA A 298 4.46 13.66 11.35
C ALA A 298 4.93 14.65 12.44
N GLY A 299 5.34 15.85 12.07
CA GLY A 299 5.70 16.91 13.02
C GLY A 299 4.55 17.32 13.94
N VAL A 300 3.33 17.43 13.40
CA VAL A 300 2.11 17.70 14.18
C VAL A 300 1.84 16.57 15.17
N VAL A 301 2.00 15.29 14.76
CA VAL A 301 1.84 14.16 15.69
C VAL A 301 2.94 14.18 16.75
N ALA A 302 4.22 14.42 16.38
CA ALA A 302 5.33 14.50 17.31
C ALA A 302 5.10 15.57 18.40
N PHE A 303 4.75 16.77 17.96
CA PHE A 303 4.49 17.91 18.84
C PHE A 303 3.21 17.70 19.67
N GLY A 304 2.11 17.30 19.01
CA GLY A 304 0.82 17.09 19.68
C GLY A 304 0.85 16.01 20.75
N TYR A 305 1.65 14.94 20.53
CA TYR A 305 1.85 13.89 21.53
C TYR A 305 2.77 14.36 22.65
N GLY A 306 3.89 15.03 22.33
CA GLY A 306 4.86 15.51 23.30
C GLY A 306 4.28 16.57 24.27
N GLU A 307 3.47 17.49 23.76
CA GLU A 307 2.84 18.55 24.53
C GLU A 307 1.45 18.18 25.06
N HIS A 308 1.02 16.93 24.91
CA HIS A 308 -0.28 16.43 25.36
C HIS A 308 -1.48 17.28 24.87
N LEU A 309 -1.44 17.74 23.60
CA LEU A 309 -2.45 18.64 23.02
C LEU A 309 -3.80 17.98 22.72
N GLY A 310 -3.95 16.70 23.06
CA GLY A 310 -5.20 15.97 23.00
C GLY A 310 -5.50 15.33 21.65
N LEU A 311 -6.63 14.60 21.62
CA LEU A 311 -7.04 13.73 20.51
C LEU A 311 -7.18 14.47 19.17
N ALA A 312 -7.75 15.68 19.18
CA ALA A 312 -8.03 16.42 17.95
C ALA A 312 -6.74 16.74 17.17
N VAL A 313 -5.67 17.17 17.86
CA VAL A 313 -4.38 17.51 17.24
C VAL A 313 -3.74 16.25 16.65
N LEU A 314 -3.78 15.12 17.36
CA LEU A 314 -3.26 13.85 16.86
C LEU A 314 -4.01 13.41 15.59
N LEU A 315 -5.35 13.50 15.57
CA LEU A 315 -6.15 13.16 14.40
C LEU A 315 -5.91 14.10 13.21
N ILE A 316 -5.69 15.40 13.46
CA ILE A 316 -5.29 16.36 12.42
C ILE A 316 -3.94 15.93 11.81
N GLY A 317 -2.95 15.63 12.64
CA GLY A 317 -1.65 15.14 12.15
C GLY A 317 -1.79 13.86 11.30
N VAL A 318 -2.60 12.91 11.75
CA VAL A 318 -2.90 11.67 11.00
C VAL A 318 -3.63 11.97 9.68
N ALA A 319 -4.57 12.91 9.68
CA ALA A 319 -5.27 13.33 8.47
C ALA A 319 -4.32 13.95 7.43
N VAL A 320 -3.36 14.79 7.89
CA VAL A 320 -2.33 15.38 7.03
C VAL A 320 -1.39 14.32 6.47
N ILE A 321 -1.00 13.32 7.29
CA ILE A 321 -0.22 12.16 6.80
C ILE A 321 -1.01 11.39 5.74
N GLY A 322 -2.29 11.12 5.96
CA GLY A 322 -3.14 10.44 5.00
C GLY A 322 -3.29 11.22 3.68
N PHE A 323 -3.52 12.54 3.77
CA PHE A 323 -3.53 13.42 2.60
C PHE A 323 -2.23 13.31 1.79
N ALA A 324 -1.09 13.45 2.47
CA ALA A 324 0.23 13.36 1.85
C ALA A 324 0.47 11.97 1.22
N LEU A 325 0.06 10.90 1.88
CA LEU A 325 0.14 9.53 1.38
C LEU A 325 -0.64 9.37 0.07
N GLY A 326 -1.86 9.91 -0.01
CA GLY A 326 -2.67 9.88 -1.24
C GLY A 326 -1.98 10.60 -2.41
N ILE A 327 -1.30 11.71 -2.16
CA ILE A 327 -0.47 12.41 -3.16
C ILE A 327 0.70 11.55 -3.62
N ILE A 328 1.44 10.97 -2.69
CA ILE A 328 2.64 10.18 -2.98
C ILE A 328 2.28 8.92 -3.77
N GLU A 329 1.28 8.16 -3.32
CA GLU A 329 0.82 6.94 -4.00
C GLU A 329 0.30 7.20 -5.42
N THR A 330 -0.17 8.42 -5.70
CA THR A 330 -0.65 8.82 -7.02
C THR A 330 0.48 9.36 -7.90
N LEU A 331 1.30 10.27 -7.39
CA LEU A 331 2.26 11.02 -8.19
C LEU A 331 3.60 10.32 -8.39
N GLU A 332 4.10 9.52 -7.45
CA GLU A 332 5.36 8.79 -7.64
C GLU A 332 5.33 7.87 -8.87
N PRO A 333 4.33 6.97 -9.00
CA PRO A 333 4.23 6.11 -10.18
C PRO A 333 4.00 6.91 -11.46
N ALA A 334 3.16 7.95 -11.40
CA ALA A 334 2.88 8.81 -12.54
C ALA A 334 4.16 9.53 -13.03
N ALA A 335 4.92 10.12 -12.12
CA ALA A 335 6.18 10.80 -12.43
C ALA A 335 7.23 9.82 -13.01
N MET A 336 7.35 8.62 -12.44
CA MET A 336 8.27 7.59 -12.95
C MET A 336 7.86 7.12 -14.36
N SER A 337 6.57 6.97 -14.64
CA SER A 337 6.08 6.55 -15.95
C SER A 337 6.38 7.57 -17.05
N VAL A 338 6.35 8.86 -16.73
CA VAL A 338 6.70 9.95 -17.66
C VAL A 338 8.20 10.03 -17.89
N LEU A 339 9.01 9.84 -16.83
CA LEU A 339 10.47 9.86 -16.94
C LEU A 339 11.05 8.66 -17.70
N ARG A 340 10.36 7.53 -17.65
CA ARG A 340 10.76 6.28 -18.32
C ARG A 340 9.60 5.72 -19.13
N SER A 341 9.35 6.31 -20.30
CA SER A 341 8.29 5.87 -21.22
C SER A 341 8.73 4.67 -22.08
N GLY A 342 7.73 3.96 -22.63
CA GLY A 342 7.95 2.82 -23.54
C GLY A 342 8.44 1.57 -22.80
N SER A 343 9.33 0.80 -23.43
CA SER A 343 9.88 -0.47 -22.91
C SER A 343 10.63 -0.36 -21.58
N ARG A 344 10.96 0.88 -21.14
CA ARG A 344 11.69 1.16 -19.91
C ARG A 344 10.80 1.46 -18.70
N THR A 345 9.49 1.62 -18.89
CA THR A 345 8.54 1.91 -17.82
C THR A 345 8.56 0.83 -16.74
N GLY A 346 8.56 -0.44 -17.13
CA GLY A 346 8.62 -1.57 -16.20
C GLY A 346 9.86 -1.57 -15.31
N ARG A 347 11.05 -1.28 -15.87
CA ARG A 347 12.29 -1.13 -15.07
C ARG A 347 12.24 0.04 -14.11
N GLY A 348 11.66 1.17 -14.53
CA GLY A 348 11.49 2.34 -13.68
C GLY A 348 10.58 2.04 -12.48
N MET A 349 9.46 1.40 -12.73
CA MET A 349 8.51 1.00 -11.68
C MET A 349 9.09 -0.06 -10.75
N GLY A 350 9.84 -1.03 -11.29
CA GLY A 350 10.55 -2.03 -10.50
C GLY A 350 11.61 -1.41 -9.58
N ALA A 351 12.40 -0.48 -10.10
CA ALA A 351 13.40 0.24 -9.30
C ALA A 351 12.75 1.10 -8.20
N LEU A 352 11.64 1.77 -8.50
CA LEU A 352 10.87 2.54 -7.53
C LEU A 352 10.33 1.65 -6.40
N SER A 353 9.73 0.52 -6.75
CA SER A 353 9.23 -0.46 -5.77
C SER A 353 10.35 -1.03 -4.92
N ALA A 354 11.49 -1.38 -5.51
CA ALA A 354 12.63 -1.92 -4.78
C ALA A 354 13.21 -0.89 -3.80
N ALA A 355 13.40 0.36 -4.26
CA ALA A 355 13.90 1.46 -3.43
C ALA A 355 12.98 1.69 -2.21
N ARG A 356 11.67 1.78 -2.46
CA ARG A 356 10.67 1.94 -1.39
C ARG A 356 10.66 0.75 -0.43
N SER A 357 10.74 -0.49 -0.93
CA SER A 357 10.68 -1.70 -0.09
C SER A 357 11.85 -1.82 0.88
N VAL A 358 13.07 -1.53 0.39
CA VAL A 358 14.26 -1.51 1.26
C VAL A 358 14.11 -0.44 2.33
N GLY A 359 13.70 0.76 1.93
CA GLY A 359 13.42 1.85 2.87
C GLY A 359 12.35 1.47 3.89
N THR A 360 11.23 0.89 3.45
CA THR A 360 10.11 0.49 4.33
C THR A 360 10.53 -0.59 5.34
N PHE A 361 11.39 -1.53 4.94
CA PHE A 361 11.93 -2.53 5.86
C PHE A 361 12.69 -1.87 7.01
N VAL A 362 13.67 -1.01 6.68
CA VAL A 362 14.49 -0.31 7.67
C VAL A 362 13.65 0.72 8.44
N GLY A 363 12.79 1.45 7.75
CA GLY A 363 11.95 2.51 8.33
C GLY A 363 11.01 2.02 9.41
N ASN A 364 10.32 0.90 9.19
CA ASN A 364 9.44 0.33 10.23
C ASN A 364 10.21 -0.14 11.45
N LEU A 365 11.41 -0.72 11.27
CA LEU A 365 12.25 -1.14 12.39
C LEU A 365 12.77 0.09 13.15
N ALA A 366 13.31 1.08 12.45
CA ALA A 366 13.77 2.34 13.04
C ALA A 366 12.64 3.05 13.80
N MET A 367 11.47 3.15 13.19
CA MET A 367 10.28 3.72 13.83
C MET A 367 9.93 2.98 15.13
N GLY A 368 9.92 1.64 15.10
CA GLY A 368 9.64 0.82 16.30
C GLY A 368 10.66 1.00 17.42
N LEU A 369 11.95 1.07 17.09
CA LEU A 369 13.03 1.28 18.06
C LEU A 369 12.96 2.70 18.66
N LEU A 370 12.84 3.73 17.84
CA LEU A 370 12.76 5.12 18.29
C LEU A 370 11.49 5.39 19.09
N TYR A 371 10.38 4.75 18.72
CA TYR A 371 9.12 4.83 19.45
C TYR A 371 9.24 4.28 20.87
N GLY A 372 10.05 3.24 21.07
CA GLY A 372 10.37 2.71 22.39
C GLY A 372 11.14 3.69 23.28
N VAL A 373 11.85 4.66 22.69
CA VAL A 373 12.52 5.74 23.42
C VAL A 373 11.56 6.90 23.66
N SER A 374 10.92 7.40 22.59
CA SER A 374 9.92 8.48 22.64
C SER A 374 9.09 8.48 21.37
N VAL A 375 7.78 8.65 21.50
CA VAL A 375 6.86 8.82 20.36
C VAL A 375 7.25 10.06 19.55
N SER A 376 7.53 11.18 20.23
CA SER A 376 7.93 12.43 19.58
C SER A 376 9.24 12.28 18.81
N LEU A 377 10.21 11.52 19.31
CA LEU A 377 11.46 11.24 18.62
C LEU A 377 11.21 10.40 17.33
N ALA A 378 10.36 9.38 17.42
CA ALA A 378 10.03 8.53 16.27
C ALA A 378 9.35 9.34 15.15
N TYR A 379 8.36 10.15 15.49
CA TYR A 379 7.70 11.01 14.49
C TYR A 379 8.57 12.18 14.04
N GLY A 380 9.45 12.69 14.89
CA GLY A 380 10.48 13.68 14.52
C GLY A 380 11.46 13.13 13.48
N TYR A 381 11.92 11.89 13.66
CA TYR A 381 12.70 11.15 12.66
C TYR A 381 11.92 11.03 11.34
N ALA A 382 10.65 10.59 11.40
CA ALA A 382 9.82 10.47 10.21
C ALA A 382 9.64 11.82 9.49
N ALA A 383 9.41 12.90 10.24
CA ALA A 383 9.31 14.26 9.70
C ALA A 383 10.62 14.72 9.04
N GLY A 384 11.76 14.51 9.68
CA GLY A 384 13.07 14.91 9.17
C GLY A 384 13.41 14.21 7.84
N VAL A 385 13.23 12.90 7.77
CA VAL A 385 13.56 12.13 6.57
C VAL A 385 12.54 12.39 5.44
N ALA A 386 11.25 12.53 5.73
CA ALA A 386 10.25 12.95 4.74
C ALA A 386 10.54 14.37 4.22
N GLY A 387 10.94 15.30 5.09
CA GLY A 387 11.38 16.64 4.71
C GLY A 387 12.57 16.61 3.76
N LEU A 388 13.58 15.81 4.06
CA LEU A 388 14.74 15.61 3.18
C LEU A 388 14.34 15.05 1.81
N ALA A 389 13.44 14.06 1.77
CA ALA A 389 12.92 13.53 0.51
C ALA A 389 12.22 14.62 -0.31
N GLY A 390 11.42 15.47 0.34
CA GLY A 390 10.76 16.61 -0.29
C GLY A 390 11.74 17.61 -0.89
N ILE A 391 12.79 17.98 -0.16
CA ILE A 391 13.84 18.89 -0.62
C ILE A 391 14.55 18.31 -1.87
N ILE A 392 14.93 17.02 -1.84
CA ILE A 392 15.61 16.37 -2.97
C ILE A 392 14.75 16.44 -4.25
N VAL A 393 13.44 16.19 -4.13
CA VAL A 393 12.52 16.27 -5.28
C VAL A 393 12.38 17.70 -5.77
N LEU A 394 12.26 18.68 -4.87
CA LEU A 394 12.11 20.09 -5.25
C LEU A 394 13.35 20.65 -5.93
N VAL A 395 14.55 20.28 -5.47
CA VAL A 395 15.83 20.68 -6.10
C VAL A 395 15.96 20.11 -7.53
N ALA A 396 15.29 19.00 -7.84
CA ALA A 396 15.29 18.44 -9.19
C ALA A 396 14.35 19.17 -10.18
N VAL A 397 13.39 19.97 -9.70
CA VAL A 397 12.38 20.65 -10.55
C VAL A 397 12.98 21.55 -11.63
N PRO A 398 13.99 22.42 -11.35
CA PRO A 398 14.58 23.27 -12.39
C PRO A 398 15.24 22.49 -13.54
N SER A 399 15.89 21.37 -13.23
CA SER A 399 16.53 20.53 -14.26
C SER A 399 15.48 19.84 -15.16
N LEU A 400 14.35 19.45 -14.59
CA LEU A 400 13.22 18.87 -15.34
C LEU A 400 12.52 19.90 -16.23
N ARG A 401 12.42 21.17 -15.81
CA ARG A 401 11.88 22.25 -16.65
C ARG A 401 12.76 22.50 -17.87
N ARG A 402 14.10 22.46 -17.73
CA ARG A 402 15.05 22.57 -18.83
C ARG A 402 14.93 21.40 -19.80
N TRP A 403 15.00 20.17 -19.27
CA TRP A 403 14.90 18.94 -20.06
C TRP A 403 13.60 18.85 -20.89
N HIS A 404 12.48 19.39 -20.37
CA HIS A 404 11.20 19.38 -21.08
C HIS A 404 11.10 20.47 -22.15
N ARG A 405 11.89 21.54 -22.05
CA ARG A 405 11.94 22.58 -23.07
C ARG A 405 12.85 22.21 -24.27
N ASP A 406 13.84 21.36 -24.00
CA ASP A 406 14.82 20.93 -24.99
C ASP A 406 14.36 19.70 -25.82
N ARG A 407 13.16 19.19 -25.56
CA ARG A 407 12.47 18.11 -26.30
C ARG A 407 11.26 18.60 -27.07
#